data_ad4966731f63195ea6a306e0ad18fdba
#
_entry.id   ad4966731f63195ea6a306e0ad18fdba
#
_cell.length_a   1.000
_cell.length_b   1.000
_cell.length_c   1.000
_cell.angle_alpha   90.00
_cell.angle_beta   90.00
_cell.angle_gamma   90.00
#
_symmetry.space_group_name_H-M   'P 1'
#
loop_
_entity.id
_entity.type
_entity.pdbx_description
1 polymer ?
#
loop_
_entity_poly.entity_id
_entity_poly.type
_entity_poly.pdbx_seq_one_letter_code
_entity_poly.pdbx_strand_id
1 'polypeptide(L)'
;MASMVVSASTGVLSSLLSKLSVLLSDQYMQRKGVRRDIELLSCELTNMNAALEKLSDMENLDGQTKVWRDKVREMGYDIEDCIDIFMHQLGQGDDKDGLFHKIARKIRELRLHYQLANMIHDIKGRVEEQSKIRDRYRIDESISTSRVVVEVDPRLPALFEDAERLVGIDGPREEITKLLIEEGGKFSGQLKVVSIVGFGGLGKTTFANQVHAKNKK
;
A
#
# COMPACT_ATOMS: atom_id res chain seq x y z
N MET A 1 -2.65 -11.70 -4.14
CA MET A 1 -1.47 -11.76 -3.23
C MET A 1 -0.49 -10.60 -3.43
N ALA A 2 -0.29 -10.09 -4.65
CA ALA A 2 0.63 -8.95 -4.90
C ALA A 2 0.24 -7.65 -4.15
N SER A 3 -1.05 -7.29 -4.09
CA SER A 3 -1.52 -6.07 -3.42
C SER A 3 -1.27 -6.08 -1.90
N MET A 4 -1.36 -7.26 -1.27
CA MET A 4 -1.13 -7.41 0.17
C MET A 4 0.35 -7.19 0.55
N VAL A 5 1.27 -7.63 -0.30
CA VAL A 5 2.73 -7.47 -0.11
C VAL A 5 3.16 -6.02 -0.29
N VAL A 6 2.54 -5.29 -1.22
CA VAL A 6 2.87 -3.87 -1.46
C VAL A 6 2.30 -2.99 -0.35
N SER A 7 1.09 -3.27 0.14
CA SER A 7 0.50 -2.57 1.29
C SER A 7 1.38 -2.66 2.54
N ALA A 8 2.03 -3.81 2.78
CA ALA A 8 3.01 -3.95 3.87
C ALA A 8 4.27 -3.09 3.64
N SER A 9 4.75 -2.98 2.40
CA SER A 9 5.96 -2.20 2.07
C SER A 9 5.74 -0.68 2.26
N THR A 10 4.59 -0.16 1.82
CA THR A 10 4.24 1.26 2.00
C THR A 10 4.01 1.59 3.48
N GLY A 11 3.44 0.66 4.25
CA GLY A 11 3.24 0.82 5.69
C GLY A 11 4.56 1.01 6.45
N VAL A 12 5.58 0.22 6.14
CA VAL A 12 6.91 0.30 6.78
C VAL A 12 7.59 1.64 6.47
N LEU A 13 7.63 2.06 5.21
CA LEU A 13 8.24 3.34 4.85
C LEU A 13 7.51 4.52 5.45
N SER A 14 6.19 4.48 5.55
CA SER A 14 5.39 5.53 6.21
C SER A 14 5.68 5.61 7.72
N SER A 15 5.80 4.46 8.40
CA SER A 15 6.22 4.39 9.80
C SER A 15 7.61 4.96 9.99
N LEU A 16 8.56 4.58 9.14
CA LEU A 16 9.93 5.07 9.15
C LEU A 16 10.01 6.59 8.96
N LEU A 17 9.27 7.16 8.00
CA LEU A 17 9.19 8.60 7.78
C LEU A 17 8.64 9.34 9.00
N SER A 18 7.64 8.78 9.68
CA SER A 18 7.11 9.32 10.94
C SER A 18 8.19 9.36 12.02
N LYS A 19 8.94 8.27 12.21
CA LYS A 19 10.04 8.20 13.20
C LYS A 19 11.17 9.18 12.88
N LEU A 20 11.54 9.33 11.60
CA LEU A 20 12.53 10.32 11.17
C LEU A 20 12.08 11.76 11.45
N SER A 21 10.78 12.05 11.29
CA SER A 21 10.22 13.37 11.62
C SER A 21 10.28 13.67 13.12
N VAL A 22 10.08 12.66 13.96
CA VAL A 22 10.25 12.78 15.43
C VAL A 22 11.71 13.08 15.76
N LEU A 23 12.67 12.39 15.16
CA LEU A 23 14.10 12.68 15.34
C LEU A 23 14.47 14.10 14.91
N LEU A 24 13.88 14.64 13.84
CA LEU A 24 14.09 16.02 13.39
C LEU A 24 13.53 17.08 14.35
N SER A 25 12.45 16.74 15.07
CA SER A 25 11.82 17.66 16.03
C SER A 25 12.53 17.72 17.38
N ASP A 26 13.38 16.74 17.68
CA ASP A 26 14.01 16.60 18.97
C ASP A 26 15.20 17.57 19.16
N GLN A 27 15.35 18.11 20.37
CA GLN A 27 16.44 19.04 20.73
C GLN A 27 17.85 18.43 20.61
N TYR A 28 17.92 17.09 20.46
CA TYR A 28 19.16 16.33 20.25
C TYR A 28 19.82 16.60 18.88
N MET A 29 19.10 17.19 17.92
CA MET A 29 19.56 17.46 16.55
C MET A 29 20.29 18.79 16.37
N GLN A 30 21.12 19.21 17.33
CA GLN A 30 21.86 20.49 17.22
C GLN A 30 22.98 20.47 16.15
N ARG A 31 23.38 19.31 15.63
CA ARG A 31 24.39 19.21 14.59
C ARG A 31 23.77 19.36 13.21
N LYS A 32 24.01 20.49 12.55
CA LYS A 32 23.50 20.84 11.21
C LYS A 32 23.72 19.73 10.15
N GLY A 33 24.82 18.96 10.23
CA GLY A 33 25.14 17.90 9.28
C GLY A 33 24.17 16.73 9.36
N VAL A 34 23.92 16.19 10.56
CA VAL A 34 23.02 15.05 10.77
C VAL A 34 21.59 15.41 10.40
N ARG A 35 21.15 16.62 10.76
CA ARG A 35 19.81 17.10 10.38
C ARG A 35 19.62 17.12 8.87
N ARG A 36 20.59 17.66 8.13
CA ARG A 36 20.55 17.69 6.67
C ARG A 36 20.51 16.28 6.05
N ASP A 37 21.29 15.36 6.61
CA ASP A 37 21.31 13.98 6.13
C ASP A 37 19.96 13.28 6.37
N ILE A 38 19.28 13.52 7.49
CA ILE A 38 17.94 13.02 7.75
C ILE A 38 16.90 13.64 6.82
N GLU A 39 16.99 14.94 6.53
CA GLU A 39 16.12 15.62 5.58
C GLU A 39 16.26 15.03 4.17
N LEU A 40 17.49 14.79 3.70
CA LEU A 40 17.75 14.12 2.42
C LEU A 40 17.23 12.67 2.40
N LEU A 41 17.49 11.92 3.47
CA LEU A 41 17.00 10.55 3.63
C LEU A 41 15.47 10.50 3.57
N SER A 42 14.79 11.41 4.26
CA SER A 42 13.33 11.49 4.24
C SER A 42 12.80 11.80 2.84
N CYS A 43 13.47 12.64 2.07
CA CYS A 43 13.11 12.94 0.69
C CYS A 43 13.23 11.68 -0.20
N GLU A 44 14.34 10.98 -0.13
CA GLU A 44 14.55 9.73 -0.91
C GLU A 44 13.55 8.64 -0.55
N LEU A 45 13.31 8.42 0.74
CA LEU A 45 12.33 7.43 1.20
C LEU A 45 10.89 7.79 0.78
N THR A 46 10.55 9.08 0.74
CA THR A 46 9.25 9.55 0.23
C THR A 46 9.11 9.22 -1.26
N ASN A 47 10.16 9.44 -2.06
CA ASN A 47 10.16 9.09 -3.47
C ASN A 47 10.05 7.58 -3.70
N MET A 48 10.73 6.77 -2.87
CA MET A 48 10.61 5.31 -2.92
C MET A 48 9.21 4.85 -2.53
N ASN A 49 8.62 5.45 -1.50
CA ASN A 49 7.24 5.13 -1.08
C ASN A 49 6.23 5.42 -2.19
N ALA A 50 6.34 6.58 -2.84
CA ALA A 50 5.48 6.93 -3.98
C ALA A 50 5.65 5.96 -5.17
N ALA A 51 6.86 5.46 -5.42
CA ALA A 51 7.09 4.43 -6.42
C ALA A 51 6.45 3.09 -6.02
N LEU A 52 6.56 2.68 -4.76
CA LEU A 52 5.92 1.47 -4.25
C LEU A 52 4.39 1.55 -4.31
N GLU A 53 3.81 2.72 -4.02
CA GLU A 53 2.37 2.95 -4.16
C GLU A 53 1.90 2.74 -5.60
N LYS A 54 2.61 3.28 -6.58
CA LYS A 54 2.32 3.03 -8.00
C LYS A 54 2.43 1.56 -8.38
N LEU A 55 3.42 0.84 -7.82
CA LEU A 55 3.59 -0.59 -8.04
C LEU A 55 2.46 -1.43 -7.43
N SER A 56 1.74 -0.90 -6.41
CA SER A 56 0.61 -1.60 -5.80
C SER A 56 -0.56 -1.78 -6.75
N ASP A 57 -0.73 -0.84 -7.67
CA ASP A 57 -1.83 -0.82 -8.61
C ASP A 57 -1.56 -1.67 -9.87
N MET A 58 -0.34 -2.25 -9.97
CA MET A 58 0.09 -3.03 -11.12
C MET A 58 -0.05 -4.53 -10.88
N GLU A 59 -0.84 -5.21 -11.70
CA GLU A 59 -1.04 -6.67 -11.58
C GLU A 59 0.18 -7.49 -12.00
N ASN A 60 0.93 -7.02 -13.02
CA ASN A 60 2.07 -7.72 -13.57
C ASN A 60 3.34 -6.88 -13.51
N LEU A 61 4.16 -7.13 -12.50
CA LEU A 61 5.49 -6.55 -12.37
C LEU A 61 6.53 -7.44 -13.05
N ASP A 62 7.49 -6.82 -13.74
CA ASP A 62 8.67 -7.53 -14.24
C ASP A 62 9.56 -8.05 -13.08
N GLY A 63 10.46 -8.97 -13.38
CA GLY A 63 11.29 -9.63 -12.39
C GLY A 63 12.23 -8.67 -11.65
N GLN A 64 12.76 -7.66 -12.34
CA GLN A 64 13.71 -6.69 -11.76
C GLN A 64 12.99 -5.75 -10.79
N THR A 65 11.82 -5.26 -11.18
CA THR A 65 10.96 -4.42 -10.35
C THR A 65 10.51 -5.15 -9.07
N LYS A 66 10.17 -6.45 -9.17
CA LYS A 66 9.86 -7.27 -8.00
C LYS A 66 11.03 -7.37 -7.02
N VAL A 67 12.23 -7.66 -7.54
CA VAL A 67 13.45 -7.76 -6.72
C VAL A 67 13.77 -6.43 -6.04
N TRP A 68 13.67 -5.31 -6.76
CA TRP A 68 13.89 -3.99 -6.20
C TRP A 68 12.88 -3.66 -5.09
N ARG A 69 11.59 -3.88 -5.34
CA ARG A 69 10.52 -3.70 -4.35
C ARG A 69 10.79 -4.48 -3.06
N ASP A 70 11.16 -5.75 -3.20
CA ASP A 70 11.40 -6.62 -2.04
C ASP A 70 12.63 -6.17 -1.26
N LYS A 71 13.70 -5.73 -1.94
CA LYS A 71 14.89 -5.15 -1.29
C LYS A 71 14.60 -3.83 -0.58
N VAL A 72 13.80 -2.94 -1.17
CA VAL A 72 13.40 -1.69 -0.51
C VAL A 72 12.58 -1.98 0.74
N ARG A 73 11.71 -2.98 0.70
CA ARG A 73 10.95 -3.42 1.87
C ARG A 73 11.85 -3.95 2.98
N GLU A 74 12.76 -4.87 2.67
CA GLU A 74 13.71 -5.42 3.63
C GLU A 74 14.57 -4.31 4.25
N MET A 75 15.10 -3.42 3.43
CA MET A 75 15.84 -2.25 3.88
C MET A 75 15.00 -1.39 4.84
N GLY A 76 13.71 -1.18 4.53
CA GLY A 76 12.80 -0.42 5.38
C GLY A 76 12.66 -1.01 6.78
N TYR A 77 12.48 -2.32 6.90
CA TYR A 77 12.43 -3.02 8.20
C TYR A 77 13.74 -2.89 8.96
N ASP A 78 14.88 -3.15 8.31
CA ASP A 78 16.18 -3.05 8.96
C ASP A 78 16.45 -1.63 9.50
N ILE A 79 16.08 -0.60 8.74
CA ILE A 79 16.23 0.80 9.16
C ILE A 79 15.30 1.11 10.33
N GLU A 80 14.06 0.64 10.28
CA GLU A 80 13.09 0.82 11.36
C GLU A 80 13.60 0.22 12.66
N ASP A 81 14.11 -1.01 12.62
CA ASP A 81 14.72 -1.68 13.77
C ASP A 81 15.91 -0.89 14.34
N CYS A 82 16.79 -0.38 13.48
CA CYS A 82 17.92 0.44 13.90
C CYS A 82 17.47 1.72 14.63
N ILE A 83 16.45 2.40 14.10
CA ILE A 83 15.90 3.61 14.72
C ILE A 83 15.20 3.30 16.04
N ASP A 84 14.46 2.21 16.13
CA ASP A 84 13.78 1.80 17.37
C ASP A 84 14.77 1.48 18.48
N ILE A 85 15.85 0.76 18.17
CA ILE A 85 16.94 0.50 19.13
C ILE A 85 17.56 1.83 19.61
N PHE A 86 17.80 2.76 18.69
CA PHE A 86 18.35 4.07 19.03
C PHE A 86 17.39 4.88 19.91
N MET A 87 16.11 4.95 19.55
CA MET A 87 15.07 5.66 20.33
C MET A 87 14.91 5.07 21.73
N HIS A 88 14.98 3.73 21.84
CA HIS A 88 14.95 3.05 23.13
C HIS A 88 16.15 3.44 24.03
N GLN A 89 17.35 3.54 23.47
CA GLN A 89 18.54 3.96 24.18
C GLN A 89 18.47 5.43 24.67
N LEU A 90 17.79 6.29 23.90
CA LEU A 90 17.54 7.69 24.30
C LEU A 90 16.60 7.77 25.50
N GLY A 91 15.58 6.92 25.59
CA GLY A 91 14.58 6.92 26.66
C GLY A 91 15.09 6.42 28.02
N GLN A 92 16.24 5.77 28.09
CA GLN A 92 16.82 5.26 29.33
C GLN A 92 17.67 6.34 30.05
N GLY A 93 17.05 7.41 30.50
CA GLY A 93 17.65 8.45 31.34
C GLY A 93 17.54 8.10 32.84
N ASP A 94 18.67 7.93 33.54
CA ASP A 94 18.71 7.76 34.99
C ASP A 94 18.73 9.16 35.65
N ASP A 95 17.67 9.54 36.36
CA ASP A 95 17.50 10.82 37.06
C ASP A 95 18.20 10.84 38.43
N LYS A 96 19.48 10.55 38.49
CA LYS A 96 20.25 10.66 39.75
C LYS A 96 21.13 11.92 39.74
N ASP A 97 20.91 12.77 40.73
CA ASP A 97 21.67 14.00 40.97
C ASP A 97 23.04 13.75 41.59
N GLY A 98 24.11 14.06 40.81
CA GLY A 98 25.48 14.04 41.29
C GLY A 98 26.46 14.57 40.22
N LEU A 99 27.57 15.17 40.64
CA LEU A 99 28.59 15.73 39.71
C LEU A 99 29.14 14.68 38.75
N PHE A 100 29.41 13.48 39.23
CA PHE A 100 29.85 12.34 38.42
C PHE A 100 28.77 11.90 37.44
N HIS A 101 27.48 11.95 37.80
CA HIS A 101 26.36 11.62 36.93
C HIS A 101 26.16 12.65 35.81
N LYS A 102 26.43 13.93 36.08
CA LYS A 102 26.40 14.99 35.05
C LYS A 102 27.48 14.78 33.98
N ILE A 103 28.69 14.38 34.38
CA ILE A 103 29.80 14.09 33.46
C ILE A 103 29.48 12.83 32.67
N ALA A 104 29.02 11.75 33.33
CA ALA A 104 28.63 10.51 32.68
C ALA A 104 27.49 10.73 31.67
N ARG A 105 26.48 11.57 32.00
CA ARG A 105 25.40 11.96 31.11
C ARG A 105 25.92 12.66 29.87
N LYS A 106 26.85 13.62 30.03
CA LYS A 106 27.45 14.36 28.91
C LYS A 106 28.29 13.48 27.97
N ILE A 107 29.01 12.50 28.54
CA ILE A 107 29.75 11.49 27.75
C ILE A 107 28.77 10.58 27.01
N ARG A 108 27.68 10.16 27.67
CA ARG A 108 26.61 9.36 27.07
C ARG A 108 25.93 10.09 25.90
N GLU A 109 25.58 11.36 26.09
CA GLU A 109 25.02 12.22 25.02
C GLU A 109 25.97 12.32 23.82
N LEU A 110 27.27 12.57 24.05
CA LEU A 110 28.25 12.61 22.97
C LEU A 110 28.37 11.30 22.23
N ARG A 111 28.35 10.17 22.95
CA ARG A 111 28.39 8.83 22.37
C ARG A 111 27.15 8.54 21.54
N LEU A 112 25.97 8.87 22.05
CA LEU A 112 24.69 8.70 21.33
C LEU A 112 24.66 9.56 20.06
N HIS A 113 25.13 10.80 20.13
CA HIS A 113 25.24 11.65 18.93
C HIS A 113 26.18 11.09 17.87
N TYR A 114 27.29 10.48 18.28
CA TYR A 114 28.23 9.87 17.36
C TYR A 114 27.63 8.59 16.73
N GLN A 115 26.95 7.78 17.55
CA GLN A 115 26.25 6.58 17.07
C GLN A 115 25.13 6.93 16.08
N LEU A 116 24.35 7.99 16.39
CA LEU A 116 23.32 8.48 15.47
C LEU A 116 23.91 8.94 14.14
N ALA A 117 24.98 9.73 14.17
CA ALA A 117 25.60 10.21 12.94
C ALA A 117 26.10 9.07 12.05
N ASN A 118 26.74 8.05 12.64
CA ASN A 118 27.18 6.86 11.90
C ASN A 118 26.00 6.07 11.36
N MET A 119 24.99 5.84 12.18
CA MET A 119 23.77 5.12 11.76
C MET A 119 23.09 5.84 10.57
N ILE A 120 22.90 7.14 10.65
CA ILE A 120 22.28 7.92 9.56
C ILE A 120 23.16 7.88 8.30
N HIS A 121 24.48 7.91 8.45
CA HIS A 121 25.39 7.79 7.32
C HIS A 121 25.27 6.41 6.61
N ASP A 122 25.22 5.33 7.37
CA ASP A 122 25.04 3.98 6.84
C ASP A 122 23.68 3.80 6.15
N ILE A 123 22.61 4.28 6.78
CA ILE A 123 21.26 4.28 6.21
C ILE A 123 21.25 5.04 4.89
N LYS A 124 21.84 6.22 4.86
CA LYS A 124 21.94 7.05 3.65
C LYS A 124 22.64 6.30 2.51
N GLY A 125 23.77 5.63 2.80
CA GLY A 125 24.47 4.81 1.81
C GLY A 125 23.58 3.70 1.22
N ARG A 126 22.82 3.00 2.06
CA ARG A 126 21.89 1.93 1.63
C ARG A 126 20.74 2.48 0.78
N VAL A 127 20.16 3.60 1.16
CA VAL A 127 19.07 4.24 0.41
C VAL A 127 19.56 4.76 -0.93
N GLU A 128 20.74 5.42 -0.98
CA GLU A 128 21.36 5.88 -2.23
C GLU A 128 21.67 4.70 -3.17
N GLU A 129 22.09 3.55 -2.64
CA GLU A 129 22.29 2.34 -3.44
C GLU A 129 21.00 1.88 -4.10
N GLN A 130 19.89 1.84 -3.36
CA GLN A 130 18.58 1.45 -3.93
C GLN A 130 18.07 2.47 -4.94
N SER A 131 18.32 3.77 -4.75
CA SER A 131 18.02 4.80 -5.74
C SER A 131 18.83 4.61 -7.03
N LYS A 132 20.12 4.33 -6.91
CA LYS A 132 20.97 4.03 -8.08
C LYS A 132 20.53 2.77 -8.84
N ILE A 133 20.07 1.75 -8.13
CA ILE A 133 19.52 0.53 -8.74
C ILE A 133 18.25 0.86 -9.51
N ARG A 134 17.33 1.66 -8.92
CA ARG A 134 16.11 2.12 -9.56
C ARG A 134 16.39 2.85 -10.88
N ASP A 135 17.35 3.78 -10.86
CA ASP A 135 17.74 4.55 -12.04
C ASP A 135 18.42 3.66 -13.10
N ARG A 136 19.33 2.78 -12.68
CA ARG A 136 20.07 1.87 -13.58
C ARG A 136 19.15 0.94 -14.35
N TYR A 137 18.14 0.40 -13.69
CA TYR A 137 17.18 -0.52 -14.29
C TYR A 137 15.93 0.17 -14.85
N ARG A 138 15.90 1.52 -14.82
CA ARG A 138 14.79 2.33 -15.34
C ARG A 138 13.43 1.86 -14.81
N ILE A 139 13.36 1.56 -13.52
CA ILE A 139 12.15 1.03 -12.88
C ILE A 139 10.97 1.98 -13.08
N ASP A 140 11.21 3.30 -13.09
CA ASP A 140 10.17 4.31 -13.35
C ASP A 140 9.60 4.24 -14.77
N GLU A 141 10.42 3.88 -15.77
CA GLU A 141 9.96 3.67 -17.14
C GLU A 141 9.12 2.39 -17.23
N SER A 142 9.52 1.33 -16.53
CA SER A 142 8.74 0.09 -16.41
C SER A 142 7.37 0.34 -15.77
N ILE A 143 7.33 1.17 -14.72
CA ILE A 143 6.09 1.61 -14.07
C ILE A 143 5.22 2.42 -15.04
N SER A 144 5.84 3.30 -15.85
CA SER A 144 5.11 4.19 -16.77
C SER A 144 4.66 3.49 -18.04
N THR A 145 5.42 2.48 -18.51
CA THR A 145 5.14 1.72 -19.74
C THR A 145 4.26 0.50 -19.50
N SER A 146 4.16 0.02 -18.28
CA SER A 146 3.14 -0.98 -17.93
C SER A 146 1.77 -0.33 -18.09
N ARG A 147 1.31 -0.30 -19.35
CA ARG A 147 -0.11 -0.13 -19.61
C ARG A 147 -0.79 -1.15 -18.71
N VAL A 148 -1.74 -0.70 -17.91
CA VAL A 148 -2.75 -1.54 -17.34
C VAL A 148 -3.33 -2.31 -18.52
N VAL A 149 -2.77 -3.47 -18.83
CA VAL A 149 -3.47 -4.46 -19.62
C VAL A 149 -4.55 -4.89 -18.63
N VAL A 150 -5.67 -4.17 -18.70
CA VAL A 150 -6.91 -4.66 -18.10
C VAL A 150 -7.10 -5.98 -18.82
N GLU A 151 -6.70 -7.06 -18.17
CA GLU A 151 -7.05 -8.41 -18.61
C GLU A 151 -8.56 -8.43 -18.50
N VAL A 152 -9.19 -8.08 -19.62
CA VAL A 152 -10.66 -8.07 -19.73
C VAL A 152 -11.06 -9.49 -19.44
N ASP A 153 -11.70 -9.71 -18.29
CA ASP A 153 -12.21 -11.02 -17.92
C ASP A 153 -12.92 -11.60 -19.17
N PRO A 154 -12.47 -12.73 -19.73
CA PRO A 154 -13.06 -13.30 -20.95
C PRO A 154 -14.56 -13.58 -20.78
N ARG A 155 -15.10 -13.47 -19.56
CA ARG A 155 -16.52 -13.57 -19.25
C ARG A 155 -17.27 -12.24 -19.41
N LEU A 156 -16.57 -11.09 -19.46
CA LEU A 156 -17.19 -9.78 -19.64
C LEU A 156 -18.10 -9.69 -20.87
N PRO A 157 -17.72 -10.20 -22.06
CA PRO A 157 -18.64 -10.21 -23.22
C PRO A 157 -19.94 -10.97 -22.95
N ALA A 158 -19.88 -12.08 -22.20
CA ALA A 158 -21.07 -12.84 -21.82
C ALA A 158 -22.02 -12.09 -20.86
N LEU A 159 -21.54 -11.09 -20.13
CA LEU A 159 -22.39 -10.23 -19.30
C LEU A 159 -23.20 -9.22 -20.12
N PHE A 160 -22.71 -8.85 -21.29
CA PHE A 160 -23.31 -7.85 -22.17
C PHE A 160 -23.88 -8.45 -23.45
N GLU A 161 -24.10 -9.80 -23.46
CA GLU A 161 -24.70 -10.46 -24.60
C GLU A 161 -26.12 -9.96 -24.83
N ASP A 162 -26.46 -9.70 -26.11
CA ASP A 162 -27.79 -9.22 -26.50
C ASP A 162 -28.87 -10.24 -26.14
N ALA A 163 -29.98 -9.75 -25.60
CA ALA A 163 -31.11 -10.63 -25.21
C ALA A 163 -31.59 -11.52 -26.35
N GLU A 164 -31.48 -11.06 -27.61
CA GLU A 164 -31.91 -11.77 -28.81
C GLU A 164 -31.08 -13.04 -29.09
N ARG A 165 -29.87 -13.10 -28.55
CA ARG A 165 -28.96 -14.26 -28.69
C ARG A 165 -29.07 -15.27 -27.57
N LEU A 166 -29.84 -14.94 -26.52
CA LEU A 166 -30.04 -15.81 -25.37
C LEU A 166 -31.30 -16.63 -25.54
N VAL A 167 -31.17 -17.93 -25.41
CA VAL A 167 -32.30 -18.87 -25.57
C VAL A 167 -32.89 -19.23 -24.23
N GLY A 168 -34.24 -19.24 -24.14
CA GLY A 168 -34.98 -19.74 -22.97
C GLY A 168 -35.02 -18.81 -21.76
N ILE A 169 -34.62 -17.55 -21.88
CA ILE A 169 -34.60 -16.60 -20.75
C ILE A 169 -35.90 -15.80 -20.60
N ASP A 170 -36.75 -15.73 -21.62
CA ASP A 170 -37.93 -14.84 -21.62
C ASP A 170 -38.91 -15.18 -20.52
N GLY A 171 -39.28 -16.47 -20.40
CA GLY A 171 -40.20 -16.93 -19.36
C GLY A 171 -39.69 -16.65 -17.93
N PRO A 172 -38.50 -17.16 -17.57
CA PRO A 172 -37.92 -16.90 -16.27
C PRO A 172 -37.68 -15.40 -15.97
N ARG A 173 -37.35 -14.62 -16.99
CA ARG A 173 -37.17 -13.15 -16.86
C ARG A 173 -38.47 -12.45 -16.51
N GLU A 174 -39.58 -12.85 -17.17
CA GLU A 174 -40.91 -12.30 -16.85
C GLU A 174 -41.38 -12.68 -15.45
N GLU A 175 -41.11 -13.92 -15.04
CA GLU A 175 -41.47 -14.41 -13.71
C GLU A 175 -40.73 -13.60 -12.60
N ILE A 176 -39.43 -13.43 -12.72
CA ILE A 176 -38.67 -12.65 -11.76
C ILE A 176 -39.07 -11.17 -11.81
N THR A 177 -39.32 -10.64 -13.00
CA THR A 177 -39.78 -9.24 -13.13
C THR A 177 -41.13 -9.05 -12.43
N LYS A 178 -42.06 -9.98 -12.55
CA LYS A 178 -43.32 -9.96 -11.81
C LYS A 178 -43.11 -9.99 -10.30
N LEU A 179 -42.24 -10.89 -9.80
CA LEU A 179 -41.90 -10.95 -8.37
C LEU A 179 -41.33 -9.66 -7.82
N LEU A 180 -40.54 -8.92 -8.62
CA LEU A 180 -39.96 -7.66 -8.23
C LEU A 180 -40.94 -6.50 -8.28
N ILE A 181 -41.84 -6.47 -9.29
CA ILE A 181 -42.69 -5.31 -9.62
C ILE A 181 -44.11 -5.48 -9.08
N GLU A 182 -44.63 -6.71 -8.94
CA GLU A 182 -46.01 -6.91 -8.49
C GLU A 182 -46.27 -6.27 -7.13
N GLU A 183 -47.05 -5.21 -7.17
CA GLU A 183 -47.65 -4.56 -6.02
C GLU A 183 -48.82 -5.40 -5.51
N GLY A 184 -48.51 -6.55 -4.90
CA GLY A 184 -49.50 -7.45 -4.27
C GLY A 184 -49.58 -7.22 -2.78
N GLY A 185 -50.35 -6.20 -2.32
CA GLY A 185 -50.77 -6.11 -0.93
C GLY A 185 -49.91 -5.14 -0.05
N LYS A 186 -50.39 -4.82 1.13
CA LYS A 186 -50.13 -3.88 2.21
C LYS A 186 -48.67 -3.42 2.52
N PHE A 187 -47.67 -3.64 1.65
CA PHE A 187 -46.24 -3.37 1.90
C PHE A 187 -45.58 -2.56 0.77
N SER A 188 -46.29 -1.60 0.22
CA SER A 188 -45.68 -0.58 -0.67
C SER A 188 -44.53 0.14 0.07
N GLY A 189 -43.30 -0.01 -0.43
CA GLY A 189 -42.12 0.66 0.11
C GLY A 189 -41.07 -0.23 0.81
N GLN A 190 -41.28 -1.55 0.89
CA GLN A 190 -40.24 -2.45 1.43
C GLN A 190 -39.27 -2.93 0.35
N LEU A 191 -37.97 -3.04 0.74
CA LEU A 191 -36.94 -3.61 -0.10
C LEU A 191 -37.23 -5.10 -0.37
N LYS A 192 -37.40 -5.45 -1.64
CA LYS A 192 -37.54 -6.84 -2.07
C LYS A 192 -36.19 -7.38 -2.52
N VAL A 193 -35.86 -8.60 -2.09
CA VAL A 193 -34.61 -9.27 -2.47
C VAL A 193 -34.99 -10.63 -3.12
N VAL A 194 -34.49 -10.84 -4.34
CA VAL A 194 -34.64 -12.12 -5.06
C VAL A 194 -33.24 -12.72 -5.25
N SER A 195 -33.04 -13.96 -4.84
CA SER A 195 -31.81 -14.70 -4.97
C SER A 195 -31.86 -15.71 -6.10
N ILE A 196 -30.92 -15.65 -7.06
CA ILE A 196 -30.79 -16.60 -8.17
C ILE A 196 -29.70 -17.62 -7.79
N VAL A 197 -30.09 -18.87 -7.59
CA VAL A 197 -29.21 -19.95 -7.12
C VAL A 197 -29.05 -21.00 -8.22
N GLY A 198 -27.89 -21.63 -8.31
CA GLY A 198 -27.59 -22.71 -9.28
C GLY A 198 -26.10 -22.96 -9.44
N PHE A 199 -25.74 -24.02 -10.16
CA PHE A 199 -24.35 -24.41 -10.40
C PHE A 199 -23.55 -23.36 -11.17
N GLY A 200 -22.19 -23.41 -11.09
CA GLY A 200 -21.28 -22.57 -11.88
C GLY A 200 -21.56 -22.75 -13.39
N GLY A 201 -21.44 -21.67 -14.17
CA GLY A 201 -21.60 -21.72 -15.64
C GLY A 201 -23.02 -21.67 -16.17
N LEU A 202 -24.06 -21.69 -15.34
CA LEU A 202 -25.46 -21.65 -15.76
C LEU A 202 -25.99 -20.29 -16.24
N GLY A 203 -25.11 -19.29 -16.42
CA GLY A 203 -25.52 -17.96 -16.90
C GLY A 203 -26.29 -17.11 -15.88
N LYS A 204 -26.21 -17.40 -14.57
CA LYS A 204 -26.94 -16.65 -13.53
C LYS A 204 -26.67 -15.13 -13.58
N THR A 205 -25.43 -14.75 -13.77
CA THR A 205 -25.02 -13.35 -13.84
C THR A 205 -25.55 -12.68 -15.11
N THR A 206 -25.46 -13.36 -16.25
CA THR A 206 -26.04 -12.90 -17.53
C THR A 206 -27.55 -12.71 -17.40
N PHE A 207 -28.22 -13.68 -16.79
CA PHE A 207 -29.65 -13.63 -16.55
C PHE A 207 -30.05 -12.46 -15.62
N ALA A 208 -29.36 -12.28 -14.50
CA ALA A 208 -29.60 -11.16 -13.58
C ALA A 208 -29.41 -9.81 -14.29
N ASN A 209 -28.39 -9.70 -15.16
CA ASN A 209 -28.13 -8.51 -15.95
C ASN A 209 -29.27 -8.20 -16.93
N GLN A 210 -29.83 -9.23 -17.58
CA GLN A 210 -30.99 -9.10 -18.48
C GLN A 210 -32.26 -8.66 -17.74
N VAL A 211 -32.50 -9.16 -16.51
CA VAL A 211 -33.61 -8.70 -15.66
C VAL A 211 -33.43 -7.23 -15.28
N HIS A 212 -32.21 -6.86 -14.88
CA HIS A 212 -31.87 -5.48 -14.52
C HIS A 212 -32.02 -4.52 -15.71
N ALA A 213 -31.48 -4.88 -16.89
CA ALA A 213 -31.54 -4.03 -18.09
C ALA A 213 -32.99 -3.74 -18.54
N LYS A 214 -33.89 -4.73 -18.45
CA LYS A 214 -35.30 -4.56 -18.79
C LYS A 214 -36.05 -3.63 -17.83
N ASN A 215 -35.63 -3.58 -16.57
CA ASN A 215 -36.30 -2.82 -15.51
C ASN A 215 -35.61 -1.50 -15.17
N LYS A 216 -34.51 -1.16 -15.85
CA LYS A 216 -33.84 0.13 -15.72
C LYS A 216 -34.59 1.18 -16.56
N LYS A 217 -35.52 1.88 -15.91
CA LYS A 217 -36.13 3.11 -16.43
C LYS A 217 -35.49 4.33 -15.80
#